data_e1fa3c976acbfedaba2be0b0ef4508d7
#
_entry.id   e1fa3c976acbfedaba2be0b0ef4508d7
#
_cell.length_a   1.000
_cell.length_b   1.000
_cell.length_c   1.000
_cell.angle_alpha   90.00
_cell.angle_beta   90.00
_cell.angle_gamma   90.00
#
_symmetry.space_group_name_H-M   'P 1'
#
loop_
_entity.id
_entity.type
_entity.pdbx_description
1 polymer ?
#
loop_
_entity_poly.entity_id
_entity_poly.type
_entity_poly.pdbx_seq_one_letter_code
_entity_poly.pdbx_strand_id
1 'polypeptide(L)'
;MGIDVGSALVVGLPFYDVVEDGDEYYEKYAGELDNISPYYDADRGDRVLGYKLAGTDYTYDEVNPEELLKNVLEAKEKFLKLTGKEAKVYVSPHVW
;
A
#
# COMPACT_ATOMS: atom_id res chain seq x y z
N MET A 1 -21.16 16.89 -5.80
CA MET A 1 -19.77 16.62 -5.60
C MET A 1 -19.59 15.49 -4.58
N GLY A 2 -18.78 14.56 -4.87
CA GLY A 2 -18.56 13.40 -4.01
C GLY A 2 -17.10 13.21 -3.62
N ILE A 3 -16.88 12.19 -2.84
CA ILE A 3 -15.55 11.71 -2.52
C ILE A 3 -15.19 10.67 -3.59
N ASP A 4 -14.01 10.78 -4.15
CA ASP A 4 -13.53 9.78 -5.09
C ASP A 4 -13.16 8.50 -4.34
N VAL A 5 -13.74 7.38 -4.77
CA VAL A 5 -13.55 6.09 -4.12
C VAL A 5 -13.09 5.07 -5.16
N GLY A 6 -12.14 4.27 -4.80
CA GLY A 6 -11.64 3.19 -5.63
C GLY A 6 -11.14 2.04 -4.77
N SER A 7 -10.39 1.15 -5.40
CA SER A 7 -9.70 0.07 -4.70
C SER A 7 -8.28 -0.07 -5.20
N ALA A 8 -7.41 -0.56 -4.34
CA ALA A 8 -6.00 -0.72 -4.65
C ALA A 8 -5.49 -2.08 -4.19
N LEU A 9 -4.62 -2.67 -5.01
CA LEU A 9 -3.83 -3.83 -4.63
C LEU A 9 -2.50 -3.33 -4.08
N VAL A 10 -2.18 -3.68 -2.84
CA VAL A 10 -1.02 -3.16 -2.13
C VAL A 10 -0.18 -4.31 -1.60
N VAL A 11 1.13 -4.20 -1.79
CA VAL A 11 2.10 -5.12 -1.18
C VAL A 11 2.81 -4.39 -0.06
N GLY A 12 2.61 -4.83 1.18
CA GLY A 12 3.17 -4.18 2.35
C GLY A 12 2.68 -4.77 3.65
N LEU A 13 2.64 -3.96 4.68
CA LEU A 13 2.15 -4.34 6.01
C LEU A 13 1.38 -3.18 6.63
N PRO A 14 0.50 -3.45 7.62
CA PRO A 14 -0.14 -2.39 8.38
C PRO A 14 0.89 -1.43 8.99
N PHE A 15 0.50 -0.17 9.12
CA PHE A 15 1.41 0.91 9.52
C PHE A 15 2.24 0.57 10.76
N TYR A 16 1.58 0.11 11.84
CA TYR A 16 2.27 -0.18 13.09
C TYR A 16 3.01 -1.51 13.11
N ASP A 17 2.90 -2.32 12.07
CA ASP A 17 3.76 -3.49 11.90
C ASP A 17 5.12 -3.12 11.30
N VAL A 18 5.25 -1.92 10.75
CA VAL A 18 6.47 -1.44 10.10
C VAL A 18 7.18 -0.41 10.97
N VAL A 19 6.43 0.54 11.55
CA VAL A 19 6.96 1.65 12.33
C VAL A 19 6.21 1.80 13.63
N GLU A 20 6.82 2.45 14.62
CA GLU A 20 6.20 2.69 15.91
C GLU A 20 5.34 3.96 15.90
N ASP A 21 5.72 4.96 15.11
CA ASP A 21 5.01 6.22 15.02
C ASP A 21 5.22 6.91 13.66
N GLY A 22 4.56 8.04 13.46
CA GLY A 22 4.67 8.79 12.23
C GLY A 22 6.03 9.40 11.99
N ASP A 23 6.74 9.76 13.05
CA ASP A 23 8.08 10.34 12.91
C ASP A 23 9.06 9.32 12.35
N GLU A 24 8.98 8.06 12.81
CA GLU A 24 9.80 6.98 12.27
C GLU A 24 9.49 6.74 10.79
N TYR A 25 8.22 6.80 10.38
CA TYR A 25 7.86 6.69 8.98
C TYR A 25 8.51 7.80 8.15
N TYR A 26 8.38 9.04 8.59
CA TYR A 26 8.94 10.17 7.85
C TYR A 26 10.47 10.15 7.80
N GLU A 27 11.13 9.70 8.83
CA GLU A 27 12.58 9.60 8.87
C GLU A 27 13.15 8.49 8.02
N LYS A 28 12.49 7.32 8.00
CA LYS A 28 13.05 6.11 7.38
C LYS A 28 12.45 5.77 6.02
N TYR A 29 11.15 5.99 5.85
CA TYR A 29 10.42 5.38 4.74
C TYR A 29 9.65 6.35 3.86
N ALA A 30 9.54 7.60 4.22
CA ALA A 30 8.86 8.59 3.39
C ALA A 30 9.59 8.73 2.05
N GLY A 31 8.85 8.58 0.95
CA GLY A 31 9.43 8.54 -0.38
C GLY A 31 9.85 7.15 -0.84
N GLU A 32 9.96 6.19 0.09
CA GLU A 32 10.29 4.79 -0.22
C GLU A 32 9.06 3.90 -0.19
N LEU A 33 8.19 4.10 0.78
CA LEU A 33 6.93 3.38 0.92
C LEU A 33 5.75 4.34 0.85
N ASP A 34 4.71 3.94 0.13
CA ASP A 34 3.45 4.66 0.10
C ASP A 34 2.67 4.41 1.39
N ASN A 35 2.02 5.45 1.89
CA ASN A 35 1.14 5.37 3.04
C ASN A 35 -0.31 5.32 2.52
N ILE A 36 -0.84 4.11 2.40
CA ILE A 36 -2.13 3.87 1.76
C ILE A 36 -3.26 3.99 2.78
N SER A 37 -4.15 4.95 2.53
CA SER A 37 -5.28 5.21 3.40
C SER A 37 -6.53 4.52 2.86
N PRO A 38 -7.22 3.67 3.67
CA PRO A 38 -8.43 2.99 3.21
C PRO A 38 -9.65 3.91 3.12
N TYR A 39 -9.63 5.03 3.82
CA TYR A 39 -10.70 6.01 3.76
C TYR A 39 -10.15 7.39 4.12
N TYR A 40 -10.96 8.41 3.84
CA TYR A 40 -10.57 9.78 4.14
C TYR A 40 -10.35 9.97 5.65
N ASP A 41 -9.24 10.61 6.00
CA ASP A 41 -8.86 10.88 7.39
C ASP A 41 -8.73 9.61 8.26
N ALA A 42 -8.27 8.52 7.67
CA ALA A 42 -8.04 7.27 8.40
C ALA A 42 -6.97 7.43 9.47
N ASP A 43 -7.18 6.78 10.61
CA ASP A 43 -6.16 6.67 11.65
C ASP A 43 -4.95 5.88 11.12
N ARG A 44 -3.79 6.10 11.71
CA ARG A 44 -2.57 5.40 11.30
C ARG A 44 -2.69 3.89 11.42
N GLY A 45 -3.41 3.40 12.41
CA GLY A 45 -3.62 1.96 12.59
C GLY A 45 -4.38 1.29 11.46
N ASP A 46 -5.14 2.04 10.68
CA ASP A 46 -5.92 1.54 9.56
C ASP A 46 -5.20 1.67 8.21
N ARG A 47 -4.01 2.23 8.21
CA ARG A 47 -3.22 2.45 6.99
C ARG A 47 -2.27 1.30 6.72
N VAL A 48 -1.91 1.13 5.46
CA VAL A 48 -0.92 0.15 5.00
C VAL A 48 0.28 0.88 4.42
N LEU A 49 1.47 0.49 4.84
CA LEU A 49 2.71 0.98 4.25
C LEU A 49 3.22 -0.05 3.23
N GLY A 50 3.45 0.39 2.01
CA GLY A 50 3.91 -0.52 0.97
C GLY A 50 3.87 0.07 -0.41
N TYR A 51 3.66 -0.79 -1.40
CA TYR A 51 3.66 -0.42 -2.81
C TYR A 51 2.28 -0.68 -3.42
N LYS A 52 1.69 0.34 -4.01
CA LYS A 52 0.45 0.21 -4.75
C LYS A 52 0.77 -0.32 -6.15
N LEU A 53 0.28 -1.49 -6.48
CA LEU A 53 0.55 -2.14 -7.76
C LEU A 53 -0.55 -1.95 -8.78
N ALA A 54 -1.80 -1.87 -8.32
CA ALA A 54 -2.95 -1.70 -9.19
C ALA A 54 -4.04 -0.97 -8.40
N GLY A 55 -4.86 -0.23 -9.10
CA GLY A 55 -5.97 0.47 -8.47
C GLY A 55 -6.95 0.97 -9.50
N THR A 56 -8.19 1.15 -9.08
CA THR A 56 -9.25 1.65 -9.93
C THR A 56 -10.08 2.67 -9.17
N ASP A 57 -10.69 3.61 -9.91
CA ASP A 57 -11.48 4.66 -9.30
C ASP A 57 -12.95 4.24 -9.19
N TYR A 58 -13.72 4.33 -10.26
CA TYR A 58 -15.16 4.07 -10.22
C TYR A 58 -15.57 2.80 -10.95
N THR A 59 -14.65 2.17 -11.63
CA THR A 59 -14.93 1.07 -12.54
C THR A 59 -13.88 -0.04 -12.36
N TYR A 60 -13.67 -0.80 -13.40
CA TYR A 60 -12.71 -1.89 -13.38
C TYR A 60 -11.64 -1.68 -14.44
N ASP A 61 -10.46 -2.24 -14.17
CA ASP A 61 -9.37 -2.30 -15.13
C ASP A 61 -8.99 -3.74 -15.39
N GLU A 62 -8.53 -3.99 -16.60
CA GLU A 62 -7.96 -5.29 -16.94
C GLU A 62 -6.51 -5.35 -16.44
N VAL A 63 -6.17 -6.45 -15.80
CA VAL A 63 -4.83 -6.70 -15.27
C VAL A 63 -4.27 -7.97 -15.89
N ASN A 64 -3.02 -7.90 -16.37
CA ASN A 64 -2.31 -9.09 -16.84
C ASN A 64 -1.85 -9.91 -15.62
N PRO A 65 -2.33 -11.16 -15.43
CA PRO A 65 -2.01 -11.93 -14.23
C PRO A 65 -0.52 -12.26 -14.09
N GLU A 66 0.16 -12.55 -15.18
CA GLU A 66 1.59 -12.89 -15.14
C GLU A 66 2.44 -11.69 -14.76
N GLU A 67 2.15 -10.54 -15.35
CA GLU A 67 2.82 -9.29 -15.04
C GLU A 67 2.53 -8.85 -13.59
N LEU A 68 1.28 -8.99 -13.14
CA LEU A 68 0.92 -8.67 -11.77
C LEU A 68 1.67 -9.54 -10.77
N LEU A 69 1.75 -10.84 -11.02
CA LEU A 69 2.50 -11.75 -10.15
C LEU A 69 3.97 -11.37 -10.07
N LYS A 70 4.58 -11.05 -11.21
CA LYS A 70 5.96 -10.58 -11.25
C LYS A 70 6.15 -9.33 -10.41
N ASN A 71 5.26 -8.36 -10.55
CA ASN A 71 5.31 -7.11 -9.80
C ASN A 71 5.11 -7.33 -8.30
N VAL A 72 4.23 -8.25 -7.91
CA VAL A 72 4.04 -8.63 -6.50
C VAL A 72 5.33 -9.20 -5.91
N LEU A 73 5.98 -10.12 -6.62
CA LEU A 73 7.21 -10.75 -6.13
C LEU A 73 8.35 -9.74 -6.03
N GLU A 74 8.49 -8.85 -7.00
CA GLU A 74 9.49 -7.78 -6.96
C GLU A 74 9.23 -6.81 -5.79
N ALA A 75 7.98 -6.43 -5.58
CA ALA A 75 7.61 -5.53 -4.49
C ALA A 75 7.86 -6.17 -3.12
N LYS A 76 7.55 -7.46 -2.96
CA LYS A 76 7.84 -8.20 -1.73
C LYS A 76 9.34 -8.23 -1.43
N GLU A 77 10.16 -8.46 -2.44
CA GLU A 77 11.62 -8.46 -2.30
C GLU A 77 12.14 -7.08 -1.89
N LYS A 78 11.67 -6.02 -2.54
CA LYS A 78 12.05 -4.64 -2.20
C LYS A 78 11.65 -4.30 -0.77
N PHE A 79 10.44 -4.67 -0.36
CA PHE A 79 9.93 -4.42 0.98
C PHE A 79 10.79 -5.13 2.03
N LEU A 80 11.14 -6.39 1.79
CA LEU A 80 11.98 -7.17 2.69
C LEU A 80 13.37 -6.54 2.85
N LYS A 81 13.98 -6.11 1.75
CA LYS A 81 15.28 -5.44 1.80
C LYS A 81 15.23 -4.10 2.55
N LEU A 82 14.14 -3.37 2.40
CA LEU A 82 14.00 -2.06 3.01
C LEU A 82 13.66 -2.14 4.49
N THR A 83 12.75 -3.02 4.89
CA THR A 83 12.21 -3.08 6.25
C THR A 83 12.72 -4.25 7.08
N GLY A 84 13.25 -5.28 6.45
CA GLY A 84 13.59 -6.55 7.10
C GLY A 84 12.38 -7.41 7.42
N LYS A 85 11.20 -7.05 6.92
CA LYS A 85 9.93 -7.73 7.21
C LYS A 85 9.31 -8.25 5.92
N GLU A 86 8.64 -9.40 6.02
CA GLU A 86 7.96 -10.01 4.89
C GLU A 86 6.62 -9.33 4.65
N ALA A 87 6.43 -8.81 3.46
CA ALA A 87 5.20 -8.14 3.05
C ALA A 87 4.08 -9.14 2.77
N LYS A 88 2.85 -8.67 2.93
CA LYS A 88 1.63 -9.37 2.53
C LYS A 88 0.95 -8.60 1.42
N VAL A 89 -0.01 -9.23 0.77
CA VAL A 89 -0.79 -8.61 -0.30
C VAL A 89 -2.17 -8.26 0.23
N TYR A 90 -2.56 -7.00 0.06
CA TYR A 90 -3.86 -6.51 0.52
C TYR A 90 -4.64 -5.92 -0.64
N VAL A 91 -5.96 -6.06 -0.58
CA VAL A 91 -6.88 -5.27 -1.39
C VAL A 91 -7.50 -4.26 -0.45
N SER A 92 -7.31 -2.99 -0.73
CA SER A 92 -7.75 -1.91 0.15
C SER A 92 -8.70 -0.98 -0.59
N PRO A 93 -9.80 -0.55 0.03
CA PRO A 93 -10.53 0.59 -0.48
C PRO A 93 -9.60 1.80 -0.43
N HIS A 94 -9.75 2.69 -1.39
CA HIS A 94 -8.93 3.87 -1.49
C HIS A 94 -9.84 5.08 -1.70
N VAL A 95 -9.68 6.09 -0.84
CA VAL A 95 -10.47 7.31 -0.87
C VAL A 95 -9.54 8.50 -1.06
N TRP A 96 -9.88 9.36 -2.04
CA TRP A 96 -9.11 10.57 -2.27
C TRP A 96 -9.97 11.75 -2.74
#